data_f473b27df311725cc4ceaaca90eb3cfd
#
_entry.id   f473b27df311725cc4ceaaca90eb3cfd
#
_cell.length_a   1.000
_cell.length_b   1.000
_cell.length_c   1.000
_cell.angle_alpha   90.00
_cell.angle_beta   90.00
_cell.angle_gamma   90.00
#
_symmetry.space_group_name_H-M   'P 1'
#
loop_
_entity.id
_entity.type
_entity.pdbx_description
1 polymer ?
#
loop_
_entity_poly.entity_id
_entity_poly.type
_entity_poly.pdbx_seq_one_letter_code
_entity_poly.pdbx_strand_id
1 'polypeptide(L)'
;MRMRRWELSKLQGEIVPTNIRLTDTWLSFGLAFVGGYGDAAGFVLAKTFTGHVTGNLVLGAIAVAAHDWRATLGHLSVIVTFLIGVPLSVLIARPFKAWPSAAFLPTIMGIEVILIVAASWVLASDVAHGVAIFAIFVSLALGLQNGAFRRIDGIGVHTTYLTGMITSLISTQAEKYASVETPPPLRAPGSQMCLLCAIGAAFVLGAGTGAAMVLHFKALGMLGAALLLIVLMLRTSIRTRRSEIRTVNF
;
A
#
# COMPACT_ATOMS: atom_id res chain seq x y z
N MET A 1 2.15 -23.59 -31.33
CA MET A 1 3.53 -23.16 -30.99
C MET A 1 3.64 -23.12 -29.45
N ARG A 2 4.26 -24.15 -28.84
CA ARG A 2 4.39 -24.23 -27.36
C ARG A 2 5.67 -23.47 -26.96
N MET A 3 5.50 -22.31 -26.37
CA MET A 3 6.63 -21.61 -25.72
C MET A 3 7.26 -22.52 -24.66
N ARG A 4 8.58 -22.66 -24.66
CA ARG A 4 9.30 -23.50 -23.71
C ARG A 4 9.29 -22.82 -22.32
N ARG A 5 9.13 -23.62 -21.28
CA ARG A 5 8.99 -23.19 -19.87
C ARG A 5 10.08 -22.21 -19.40
N TRP A 6 11.27 -22.28 -19.96
CA TRP A 6 12.38 -21.38 -19.64
C TRP A 6 12.24 -19.98 -20.25
N GLU A 7 11.49 -19.82 -21.37
CA GLU A 7 11.19 -18.51 -21.97
C GLU A 7 10.18 -17.73 -21.12
N LEU A 8 9.21 -18.43 -20.53
CA LEU A 8 8.25 -17.84 -19.59
C LEU A 8 8.94 -17.39 -18.28
N SER A 9 9.95 -18.14 -17.81
CA SER A 9 10.71 -17.74 -16.62
C SER A 9 11.59 -16.50 -16.87
N LYS A 10 12.11 -16.31 -18.09
CA LYS A 10 12.84 -15.09 -18.48
C LYS A 10 11.92 -13.88 -18.55
N LEU A 11 10.72 -14.00 -19.12
CA LEU A 11 9.74 -12.92 -19.17
C LEU A 11 9.23 -12.53 -17.77
N GLN A 12 9.15 -13.46 -16.83
CA GLN A 12 8.84 -13.18 -15.43
C GLN A 12 10.02 -12.56 -14.66
N GLY A 13 11.27 -12.82 -15.07
CA GLY A 13 12.49 -12.31 -14.42
C GLY A 13 12.91 -10.90 -14.82
N GLU A 14 12.47 -10.39 -15.98
CA GLU A 14 12.96 -9.12 -16.52
C GLU A 14 12.12 -7.88 -16.19
N ILE A 15 10.91 -8.04 -15.61
CA ILE A 15 9.94 -6.93 -15.53
C ILE A 15 10.05 -6.12 -14.22
N VAL A 16 10.66 -6.64 -13.16
CA VAL A 16 10.90 -5.87 -11.92
C VAL A 16 12.19 -6.37 -11.29
N PRO A 17 13.08 -5.52 -10.79
CA PRO A 17 14.18 -5.98 -9.94
C PRO A 17 13.57 -6.59 -8.66
N THR A 18 13.34 -7.91 -8.69
CA THR A 18 12.65 -8.69 -7.65
C THR A 18 13.48 -8.85 -6.37
N ASN A 19 14.62 -8.18 -6.28
CA ASN A 19 15.54 -8.27 -5.15
C ASN A 19 15.66 -6.98 -4.33
N ILE A 20 14.58 -6.19 -4.20
CA ILE A 20 14.49 -5.36 -3.01
C ILE A 20 14.13 -6.33 -1.87
N ARG A 21 15.13 -6.92 -1.26
CA ARG A 21 14.98 -7.58 0.04
C ARG A 21 14.62 -6.49 1.03
N LEU A 22 13.32 -6.23 1.16
CA LEU A 22 12.79 -5.43 2.25
C LEU A 22 12.91 -6.28 3.53
N THR A 23 14.13 -6.47 4.00
CA THR A 23 14.42 -7.03 5.33
C THR A 23 13.97 -6.08 6.45
N ASP A 24 13.30 -4.96 6.09
CA ASP A 24 12.86 -3.98 7.07
C ASP A 24 11.38 -4.19 7.43
N THR A 25 11.16 -5.09 8.38
CA THR A 25 9.85 -5.37 8.98
C THR A 25 9.17 -4.08 9.49
N TRP A 26 9.94 -3.11 9.97
CA TRP A 26 9.44 -1.81 10.42
C TRP A 26 8.84 -0.97 9.30
N LEU A 27 9.44 -1.04 8.12
CA LEU A 27 8.91 -0.34 6.94
C LEU A 27 7.52 -0.88 6.57
N SER A 28 7.37 -2.20 6.61
CA SER A 28 6.09 -2.87 6.33
C SER A 28 5.00 -2.48 7.33
N PHE A 29 5.35 -2.42 8.61
CA PHE A 29 4.42 -1.99 9.66
C PHE A 29 4.05 -0.51 9.48
N GLY A 30 5.03 0.34 9.21
CA GLY A 30 4.78 1.76 8.97
C GLY A 30 3.88 2.00 7.76
N LEU A 31 4.11 1.29 6.65
CA LEU A 31 3.28 1.41 5.45
C LEU A 31 1.89 0.82 5.64
N ALA A 32 1.75 -0.30 6.36
CA ALA A 32 0.44 -0.84 6.71
C ALA A 32 -0.34 0.14 7.61
N PHE A 33 0.32 0.77 8.57
CA PHE A 33 -0.26 1.81 9.40
C PHE A 33 -0.74 3.00 8.54
N VAL A 34 0.09 3.51 7.62
CA VAL A 34 -0.29 4.59 6.70
C VAL A 34 -1.47 4.18 5.81
N GLY A 35 -1.48 2.94 5.31
CA GLY A 35 -2.59 2.39 4.53
C GLY A 35 -3.90 2.41 5.30
N GLY A 36 -3.91 1.89 6.54
CA GLY A 36 -5.09 1.93 7.41
C GLY A 36 -5.53 3.36 7.76
N TYR A 37 -4.55 4.21 8.06
CA TYR A 37 -4.79 5.64 8.35
C TYR A 37 -5.50 6.33 7.20
N GLY A 38 -4.96 6.21 5.98
CA GLY A 38 -5.54 6.83 4.78
C GLY A 38 -6.94 6.31 4.47
N ASP A 39 -7.16 5.01 4.61
CA ASP A 39 -8.46 4.38 4.36
C ASP A 39 -9.55 4.86 5.32
N ALA A 40 -9.27 4.85 6.63
CA ALA A 40 -10.22 5.29 7.64
C ALA A 40 -10.47 6.80 7.54
N ALA A 41 -9.43 7.61 7.32
CA ALA A 41 -9.56 9.04 7.10
C ALA A 41 -10.39 9.36 5.84
N GLY A 42 -10.14 8.65 4.74
CA GLY A 42 -10.91 8.76 3.51
C GLY A 42 -12.38 8.45 3.74
N PHE A 43 -12.69 7.38 4.46
CA PHE A 43 -14.08 7.03 4.76
C PHE A 43 -14.77 8.05 5.67
N VAL A 44 -14.09 8.56 6.67
CA VAL A 44 -14.65 9.59 7.57
C VAL A 44 -14.94 10.88 6.81
N LEU A 45 -13.98 11.36 5.99
CA LEU A 45 -14.04 12.66 5.33
C LEU A 45 -14.83 12.64 4.01
N ALA A 46 -14.69 11.59 3.21
CA ALA A 46 -15.24 11.48 1.86
C ALA A 46 -16.26 10.35 1.66
N LYS A 47 -16.54 9.53 2.70
CA LYS A 47 -17.42 8.36 2.62
C LYS A 47 -16.99 7.31 1.59
N THR A 48 -15.71 7.33 1.21
CA THR A 48 -15.09 6.38 0.28
C THR A 48 -13.81 5.83 0.90
N PHE A 49 -13.54 4.54 0.71
CA PHE A 49 -12.24 3.97 1.06
C PHE A 49 -11.20 4.39 0.02
N THR A 50 -10.05 4.84 0.44
CA THR A 50 -9.01 5.31 -0.48
C THR A 50 -8.07 4.21 -0.97
N GLY A 51 -7.98 3.08 -0.23
CA GLY A 51 -7.14 1.92 -0.57
C GLY A 51 -7.91 0.60 -0.76
N HIS A 52 -9.23 0.54 -0.52
CA HIS A 52 -10.05 -0.67 -0.61
C HIS A 52 -10.94 -0.69 -1.85
N VAL A 53 -10.46 -1.31 -2.93
CA VAL A 53 -11.22 -1.44 -4.19
C VAL A 53 -12.54 -2.20 -3.97
N THR A 54 -12.50 -3.36 -3.31
CA THR A 54 -13.70 -4.20 -3.09
C THR A 54 -14.74 -3.52 -2.21
N GLY A 55 -14.35 -2.80 -1.18
CA GLY A 55 -15.24 -2.00 -0.35
C GLY A 55 -15.97 -0.92 -1.17
N ASN A 56 -15.24 -0.20 -2.01
CA ASN A 56 -15.83 0.80 -2.89
C ASN A 56 -16.72 0.20 -3.99
N LEU A 57 -16.42 -1.01 -4.50
CA LEU A 57 -17.31 -1.71 -5.43
C LEU A 57 -18.68 -2.00 -4.79
N VAL A 58 -18.68 -2.48 -3.54
CA VAL A 58 -19.92 -2.76 -2.82
C VAL A 58 -20.69 -1.48 -2.53
N LEU A 59 -20.02 -0.44 -1.99
CA LEU A 59 -20.66 0.85 -1.71
C LEU A 59 -21.17 1.53 -2.99
N GLY A 60 -20.42 1.45 -4.08
CA GLY A 60 -20.84 1.95 -5.39
C GLY A 60 -22.07 1.22 -5.94
N ALA A 61 -22.13 -0.11 -5.79
CA ALA A 61 -23.32 -0.89 -6.18
C ALA A 61 -24.56 -0.50 -5.35
N ILE A 62 -24.39 -0.29 -4.03
CA ILE A 62 -25.46 0.22 -3.16
C ILE A 62 -25.91 1.61 -3.63
N ALA A 63 -24.99 2.51 -3.96
CA ALA A 63 -25.29 3.86 -4.44
C ALA A 63 -26.07 3.82 -5.77
N VAL A 64 -25.70 2.92 -6.70
CA VAL A 64 -26.46 2.69 -7.95
C VAL A 64 -27.88 2.25 -7.64
N ALA A 65 -28.07 1.27 -6.75
CA ALA A 65 -29.39 0.80 -6.36
C ALA A 65 -30.24 1.87 -5.69
N ALA A 66 -29.59 2.80 -4.96
CA ALA A 66 -30.25 3.95 -4.33
C ALA A 66 -30.44 5.15 -5.30
N HIS A 67 -30.04 5.04 -6.56
CA HIS A 67 -30.04 6.12 -7.54
C HIS A 67 -29.19 7.34 -7.13
N ASP A 68 -28.21 7.16 -6.24
CA ASP A 68 -27.24 8.20 -5.84
C ASP A 68 -26.04 8.20 -6.78
N TRP A 69 -26.19 8.88 -7.92
CA TRP A 69 -25.15 8.97 -8.95
C TRP A 69 -23.91 9.72 -8.49
N ARG A 70 -24.08 10.64 -7.54
CA ARG A 70 -22.93 11.39 -6.97
C ARG A 70 -22.04 10.47 -6.15
N ALA A 71 -22.61 9.68 -5.26
CA ALA A 71 -21.87 8.67 -4.49
C ALA A 71 -21.26 7.60 -5.41
N THR A 72 -22.03 7.13 -6.41
CA THR A 72 -21.56 6.17 -7.42
C THR A 72 -20.29 6.66 -8.12
N LEU A 73 -20.29 7.90 -8.62
CA LEU A 73 -19.12 8.49 -9.28
C LEU A 73 -17.96 8.69 -8.30
N GLY A 74 -18.24 9.02 -7.04
CA GLY A 74 -17.24 9.11 -5.98
C GLY A 74 -16.50 7.78 -5.78
N HIS A 75 -17.23 6.68 -5.59
CA HIS A 75 -16.65 5.34 -5.44
C HIS A 75 -15.88 4.90 -6.69
N LEU A 76 -16.44 5.13 -7.87
CA LEU A 76 -15.78 4.77 -9.14
C LEU A 76 -14.48 5.55 -9.34
N SER A 77 -14.46 6.85 -9.03
CA SER A 77 -13.28 7.69 -9.20
C SER A 77 -12.11 7.23 -8.33
N VAL A 78 -12.35 6.88 -7.08
CA VAL A 78 -11.27 6.37 -6.18
C VAL A 78 -10.78 5.00 -6.63
N ILE A 79 -11.66 4.10 -7.11
CA ILE A 79 -11.26 2.80 -7.67
C ILE A 79 -10.32 3.01 -8.87
N VAL A 80 -10.76 3.80 -9.85
CA VAL A 80 -9.97 4.07 -11.08
C VAL A 80 -8.63 4.70 -10.72
N THR A 81 -8.63 5.67 -9.83
CA THR A 81 -7.40 6.38 -9.42
C THR A 81 -6.43 5.45 -8.69
N PHE A 82 -6.91 4.61 -7.78
CA PHE A 82 -6.10 3.59 -7.14
C PHE A 82 -5.47 2.63 -8.17
N LEU A 83 -6.30 2.13 -9.10
CA LEU A 83 -5.82 1.22 -10.15
C LEU A 83 -4.81 1.88 -11.10
N ILE A 84 -4.90 3.19 -11.35
CA ILE A 84 -3.88 3.96 -12.10
C ILE A 84 -2.59 4.07 -11.29
N GLY A 85 -2.66 4.27 -9.99
CA GLY A 85 -1.49 4.37 -9.10
C GLY A 85 -0.59 3.14 -9.16
N VAL A 86 -1.18 1.94 -9.24
CA VAL A 86 -0.44 0.68 -9.27
C VAL A 86 0.54 0.58 -10.47
N PRO A 87 0.12 0.68 -11.75
CA PRO A 87 1.04 0.65 -12.86
C PRO A 87 1.94 1.89 -12.91
N LEU A 88 1.48 3.05 -12.44
CA LEU A 88 2.28 4.27 -12.39
C LEU A 88 3.52 4.09 -11.51
N SER A 89 3.42 3.38 -10.38
CA SER A 89 4.59 3.05 -9.56
C SER A 89 5.64 2.23 -10.31
N VAL A 90 5.20 1.31 -11.18
CA VAL A 90 6.09 0.52 -12.05
C VAL A 90 6.75 1.39 -13.11
N LEU A 91 6.03 2.35 -13.67
CA LEU A 91 6.58 3.30 -14.64
C LEU A 91 7.63 4.21 -13.99
N ILE A 92 7.36 4.71 -12.77
CA ILE A 92 8.30 5.48 -11.97
C ILE A 92 9.55 4.66 -11.62
N ALA A 93 9.43 3.33 -11.47
CA ALA A 93 10.56 2.45 -11.21
C ALA A 93 11.53 2.29 -12.40
N ARG A 94 11.06 2.51 -13.64
CA ARG A 94 11.86 2.25 -14.86
C ARG A 94 13.22 2.97 -14.91
N PRO A 95 13.34 4.28 -14.63
CA PRO A 95 14.62 4.97 -14.67
C PRO A 95 15.62 4.44 -13.62
N PHE A 96 15.13 3.84 -12.53
CA PHE A 96 15.96 3.30 -11.46
C PHE A 96 16.63 1.95 -11.79
N LYS A 97 16.34 1.33 -12.95
CA LYS A 97 17.08 0.15 -13.43
C LYS A 97 18.58 0.45 -13.69
N ALA A 98 18.93 1.70 -14.00
CA ALA A 98 20.29 2.19 -14.19
C ALA A 98 20.84 2.96 -12.96
N TRP A 99 20.03 3.17 -11.93
CA TRP A 99 20.39 3.82 -10.67
C TRP A 99 20.36 2.83 -9.52
N PRO A 100 21.10 3.05 -8.40
CA PRO A 100 20.97 2.25 -7.22
C PRO A 100 19.49 2.19 -6.79
N SER A 101 18.97 0.99 -6.60
CA SER A 101 17.58 0.73 -6.17
C SER A 101 17.19 1.43 -4.87
N ALA A 102 18.18 1.94 -4.17
CA ALA A 102 18.16 2.76 -2.99
C ALA A 102 17.27 4.00 -3.06
N ALA A 103 17.16 4.62 -4.24
CA ALA A 103 16.41 5.86 -4.40
C ALA A 103 14.92 5.65 -4.74
N PHE A 104 14.53 4.47 -5.23
CA PHE A 104 13.16 4.22 -5.69
C PHE A 104 12.10 4.34 -4.57
N LEU A 105 12.32 3.64 -3.45
CA LEU A 105 11.35 3.64 -2.35
C LEU A 105 11.18 5.03 -1.71
N PRO A 106 12.27 5.76 -1.38
CA PRO A 106 12.16 7.14 -0.92
C PRO A 106 11.44 8.06 -1.91
N THR A 107 11.61 7.85 -3.22
CA THR A 107 10.93 8.63 -4.26
C THR A 107 9.41 8.41 -4.21
N ILE A 108 8.96 7.15 -4.14
CA ILE A 108 7.52 6.85 -4.02
C ILE A 108 6.95 7.46 -2.75
N MET A 109 7.61 7.28 -1.59
CA MET A 109 7.17 7.88 -0.33
C MET A 109 7.13 9.41 -0.40
N GLY A 110 8.08 10.05 -1.08
CA GLY A 110 8.09 11.49 -1.31
C GLY A 110 6.88 11.95 -2.13
N ILE A 111 6.53 11.22 -3.19
CA ILE A 111 5.33 11.50 -3.99
C ILE A 111 4.06 11.33 -3.13
N GLU A 112 3.98 10.27 -2.32
CA GLU A 112 2.85 10.06 -1.41
C GLU A 112 2.69 11.21 -0.41
N VAL A 113 3.79 11.69 0.18
CA VAL A 113 3.78 12.86 1.07
C VAL A 113 3.22 14.09 0.36
N ILE A 114 3.68 14.37 -0.86
CA ILE A 114 3.20 15.50 -1.65
C ILE A 114 1.69 15.37 -1.92
N LEU A 115 1.22 14.19 -2.32
CA LEU A 115 -0.19 13.94 -2.60
C LEU A 115 -1.06 14.08 -1.35
N ILE A 116 -0.62 13.56 -0.20
CA ILE A 116 -1.36 13.67 1.07
C ILE A 116 -1.40 15.12 1.57
N VAL A 117 -0.29 15.87 1.47
CA VAL A 117 -0.25 17.28 1.85
C VAL A 117 -1.14 18.11 0.94
N ALA A 118 -1.08 17.88 -0.39
CA ALA A 118 -1.95 18.55 -1.35
C ALA A 118 -3.43 18.22 -1.12
N ALA A 119 -3.76 16.96 -0.82
CA ALA A 119 -5.11 16.55 -0.46
C ALA A 119 -5.62 17.29 0.78
N SER A 120 -4.80 17.36 1.83
CA SER A 120 -5.13 18.07 3.07
C SER A 120 -5.35 19.55 2.83
N TRP A 121 -4.49 20.15 2.02
CA TRP A 121 -4.59 21.58 1.69
C TRP A 121 -5.85 21.91 0.88
N VAL A 122 -6.15 21.11 -0.16
CA VAL A 122 -7.37 21.29 -0.98
C VAL A 122 -8.63 21.17 -0.12
N LEU A 123 -8.66 20.17 0.78
CA LEU A 123 -9.81 19.98 1.66
C LEU A 123 -9.94 21.12 2.70
N ALA A 124 -8.82 21.67 3.18
CA ALA A 124 -8.82 22.79 4.13
C ALA A 124 -9.18 24.13 3.48
N SER A 125 -8.94 24.27 2.16
CA SER A 125 -9.17 25.52 1.41
C SER A 125 -10.62 25.71 0.94
N ASP A 126 -11.53 24.79 1.30
CA ASP A 126 -12.96 24.81 0.93
C ASP A 126 -13.22 25.02 -0.58
N VAL A 127 -12.34 24.44 -1.39
CA VAL A 127 -12.44 24.52 -2.87
C VAL A 127 -13.62 23.68 -3.35
N ALA A 128 -14.27 24.13 -4.42
CA ALA A 128 -15.31 23.34 -5.09
C ALA A 128 -14.81 21.92 -5.40
N HIS A 129 -15.60 20.91 -5.02
CA HIS A 129 -15.24 19.48 -5.11
C HIS A 129 -14.02 19.04 -4.27
N GLY A 130 -13.61 19.82 -3.26
CA GLY A 130 -12.42 19.54 -2.44
C GLY A 130 -12.41 18.15 -1.82
N VAL A 131 -13.58 17.64 -1.38
CA VAL A 131 -13.73 16.27 -0.86
C VAL A 131 -13.40 15.19 -1.91
N ALA A 132 -13.85 15.38 -3.15
CA ALA A 132 -13.57 14.44 -4.22
C ALA A 132 -12.09 14.46 -4.62
N ILE A 133 -11.51 15.67 -4.74
CA ILE A 133 -10.08 15.85 -5.05
C ILE A 133 -9.21 15.23 -3.94
N PHE A 134 -9.59 15.44 -2.68
CA PHE A 134 -8.94 14.80 -1.53
C PHE A 134 -8.92 13.28 -1.68
N ALA A 135 -10.09 12.66 -1.93
CA ALA A 135 -10.21 11.22 -2.06
C ALA A 135 -9.38 10.67 -3.24
N ILE A 136 -9.36 11.38 -4.37
CA ILE A 136 -8.55 11.05 -5.55
C ILE A 136 -7.04 11.09 -5.20
N PHE A 137 -6.56 12.14 -4.56
CA PHE A 137 -5.14 12.27 -4.24
C PHE A 137 -4.66 11.19 -3.25
N VAL A 138 -5.43 10.93 -2.19
CA VAL A 138 -5.09 9.89 -1.22
C VAL A 138 -5.18 8.49 -1.86
N SER A 139 -6.18 8.27 -2.72
CA SER A 139 -6.32 7.00 -3.44
C SER A 139 -5.16 6.75 -4.42
N LEU A 140 -4.69 7.80 -5.11
CA LEU A 140 -3.50 7.71 -5.96
C LEU A 140 -2.25 7.38 -5.15
N ALA A 141 -2.06 8.04 -4.00
CA ALA A 141 -0.95 7.79 -3.09
C ALA A 141 -0.92 6.32 -2.64
N LEU A 142 -2.05 5.79 -2.14
CA LEU A 142 -2.14 4.40 -1.72
C LEU A 142 -2.02 3.40 -2.88
N GLY A 143 -2.47 3.76 -4.08
CA GLY A 143 -2.26 2.98 -5.30
C GLY A 143 -0.77 2.88 -5.67
N LEU A 144 -0.02 3.98 -5.61
CA LEU A 144 1.43 4.01 -5.78
C LEU A 144 2.14 3.14 -4.75
N GLN A 145 1.77 3.28 -3.47
CA GLN A 145 2.29 2.45 -2.38
C GLN A 145 2.09 0.97 -2.66
N ASN A 146 0.86 0.55 -2.98
CA ASN A 146 0.56 -0.85 -3.27
C ASN A 146 1.29 -1.41 -4.50
N GLY A 147 1.51 -0.59 -5.52
CA GLY A 147 2.28 -0.96 -6.69
C GLY A 147 3.77 -1.11 -6.44
N ALA A 148 4.34 -0.29 -5.54
CA ALA A 148 5.75 -0.30 -5.20
C ALA A 148 6.13 -1.40 -4.19
N PHE A 149 5.25 -1.67 -3.20
CA PHE A 149 5.50 -2.58 -2.07
C PHE A 149 4.70 -3.87 -2.22
N ARG A 150 5.17 -4.77 -3.09
CA ARG A 150 4.45 -6.02 -3.42
C ARG A 150 4.91 -7.24 -2.63
N ARG A 151 6.16 -7.29 -2.16
CA ARG A 151 6.75 -8.46 -1.51
C ARG A 151 7.73 -8.08 -0.42
N ILE A 152 7.63 -8.77 0.71
CA ILE A 152 8.58 -8.71 1.81
C ILE A 152 9.13 -10.11 1.99
N ASP A 153 10.45 -10.31 1.84
CA ASP A 153 11.12 -11.61 1.98
C ASP A 153 10.45 -12.74 1.18
N GLY A 154 9.95 -12.44 -0.02
CA GLY A 154 9.25 -13.40 -0.88
C GLY A 154 7.77 -13.61 -0.56
N ILE A 155 7.25 -13.05 0.53
CA ILE A 155 5.84 -13.09 0.90
C ILE A 155 5.13 -11.93 0.19
N GLY A 156 4.04 -12.22 -0.53
CA GLY A 156 3.16 -11.19 -1.09
C GLY A 156 2.51 -10.42 0.06
N VAL A 157 2.90 -9.17 0.24
CA VAL A 157 2.31 -8.28 1.26
C VAL A 157 1.70 -7.10 0.52
N HIS A 158 0.39 -7.02 0.61
CA HIS A 158 -0.35 -5.84 0.16
C HIS A 158 -0.83 -5.11 1.41
N THR A 159 -0.38 -3.90 1.61
CA THR A 159 -0.65 -3.10 2.82
C THR A 159 -2.14 -2.84 3.04
N THR A 160 -2.98 -3.07 2.01
CA THR A 160 -4.44 -2.91 2.06
C THR A 160 -5.21 -4.24 1.85
N TYR A 161 -4.53 -5.39 1.64
CA TYR A 161 -5.17 -6.67 1.33
C TYR A 161 -5.21 -7.63 2.53
N LEU A 162 -5.65 -7.11 3.68
CA LEU A 162 -5.63 -7.83 4.95
C LEU A 162 -6.46 -9.11 4.95
N THR A 163 -7.66 -9.07 4.34
CA THR A 163 -8.57 -10.25 4.30
C THR A 163 -7.94 -11.46 3.62
N GLY A 164 -7.31 -11.27 2.45
CA GLY A 164 -6.65 -12.38 1.73
C GLY A 164 -5.47 -12.95 2.51
N MET A 165 -4.73 -12.08 3.23
CA MET A 165 -3.62 -12.50 4.08
C MET A 165 -4.12 -13.34 5.27
N ILE A 166 -5.17 -12.91 5.96
CA ILE A 166 -5.78 -13.64 7.10
C ILE A 166 -6.34 -14.98 6.61
N THR A 167 -7.07 -15.00 5.49
CA THR A 167 -7.66 -16.21 4.93
C THR A 167 -6.57 -17.23 4.58
N SER A 168 -5.54 -16.82 3.85
CA SER A 168 -4.41 -17.68 3.50
C SER A 168 -3.73 -18.27 4.73
N LEU A 169 -3.58 -17.48 5.76
CA LEU A 169 -2.98 -17.86 7.02
C LEU A 169 -3.79 -18.93 7.76
N ILE A 170 -5.09 -18.72 7.88
CA ILE A 170 -6.03 -19.66 8.54
C ILE A 170 -6.08 -20.96 7.74
N SER A 171 -6.17 -20.90 6.39
CA SER A 171 -6.16 -22.07 5.53
C SER A 171 -4.89 -22.91 5.71
N THR A 172 -3.71 -22.26 5.71
CA THR A 172 -2.42 -22.94 5.92
C THR A 172 -2.35 -23.64 7.27
N GLN A 173 -2.96 -23.07 8.31
CA GLN A 173 -3.00 -23.72 9.63
C GLN A 173 -4.00 -24.89 9.64
N ALA A 174 -5.16 -24.73 9.03
CA ALA A 174 -6.17 -25.79 8.94
C ALA A 174 -5.64 -27.01 8.17
N GLU A 175 -4.93 -26.79 7.05
CA GLU A 175 -4.30 -27.82 6.23
C GLU A 175 -3.30 -28.66 7.05
N LYS A 176 -2.53 -28.03 7.95
CA LYS A 176 -1.61 -28.75 8.85
C LYS A 176 -2.33 -29.64 9.83
N TYR A 177 -3.43 -29.14 10.44
CA TYR A 177 -4.22 -29.95 11.37
C TYR A 177 -4.94 -31.09 10.66
N ALA A 178 -5.30 -30.89 9.37
CA ALA A 178 -5.95 -31.91 8.55
C ALA A 178 -4.98 -32.91 7.93
N SER A 179 -3.66 -32.78 8.18
CA SER A 179 -2.60 -33.64 7.60
C SER A 179 -2.66 -33.73 6.05
N VAL A 180 -3.08 -32.63 5.40
CA VAL A 180 -3.09 -32.53 3.94
C VAL A 180 -1.67 -32.27 3.45
N GLU A 181 -1.20 -33.08 2.49
CA GLU A 181 0.10 -32.85 1.84
C GLU A 181 0.09 -31.56 1.04
N THR A 182 0.73 -30.54 1.58
CA THR A 182 0.95 -29.25 0.89
C THR A 182 2.43 -29.03 0.65
N PRO A 183 2.83 -28.32 -0.42
CA PRO A 183 4.23 -27.95 -0.63
C PRO A 183 4.80 -27.24 0.60
N PRO A 184 6.05 -27.53 1.01
CA PRO A 184 6.64 -26.90 2.18
C PRO A 184 6.62 -25.37 2.05
N PRO A 185 6.16 -24.63 3.07
CA PRO A 185 6.13 -23.19 3.06
C PRO A 185 7.55 -22.61 3.01
N LEU A 186 7.72 -21.49 2.31
CA LEU A 186 9.01 -20.79 2.15
C LEU A 186 9.64 -20.31 3.48
N ARG A 187 8.87 -20.27 4.57
CA ARG A 187 9.29 -19.92 5.93
C ARG A 187 8.62 -20.81 6.97
N ALA A 188 9.23 -20.88 8.17
CA ALA A 188 8.59 -21.51 9.32
C ALA A 188 7.20 -20.87 9.56
N PRO A 189 6.14 -21.68 9.61
CA PRO A 189 4.75 -21.16 9.64
C PRO A 189 4.45 -20.20 10.77
N GLY A 190 5.05 -20.38 11.94
CA GLY A 190 4.88 -19.48 13.09
C GLY A 190 5.43 -18.06 12.87
N SER A 191 6.57 -17.94 12.17
CA SER A 191 7.17 -16.61 11.89
C SER A 191 6.38 -15.84 10.83
N GLN A 192 5.80 -16.54 9.86
CA GLN A 192 4.93 -15.94 8.85
C GLN A 192 3.61 -15.46 9.49
N MET A 193 3.02 -16.28 10.36
CA MET A 193 1.83 -15.94 11.14
C MET A 193 2.06 -14.64 11.93
N CYS A 194 3.13 -14.60 12.72
CA CYS A 194 3.45 -13.44 13.55
C CYS A 194 3.63 -12.17 12.70
N LEU A 195 4.31 -12.25 11.55
CA LEU A 195 4.49 -11.13 10.62
C LEU A 195 3.15 -10.61 10.08
N LEU A 196 2.27 -11.51 9.60
CA LEU A 196 0.99 -11.12 9.03
C LEU A 196 0.04 -10.55 10.09
N CYS A 197 0.01 -11.12 11.31
CA CYS A 197 -0.74 -10.56 12.43
C CYS A 197 -0.24 -9.17 12.81
N ALA A 198 1.08 -8.95 12.83
CA ALA A 198 1.66 -7.66 13.17
C ALA A 198 1.37 -6.59 12.10
N ILE A 199 1.40 -6.96 10.81
CA ILE A 199 1.00 -6.06 9.70
C ILE A 199 -0.49 -5.71 9.83
N GLY A 200 -1.34 -6.71 10.11
CA GLY A 200 -2.77 -6.49 10.34
C GLY A 200 -3.05 -5.58 11.54
N ALA A 201 -2.37 -5.81 12.66
CA ALA A 201 -2.47 -4.95 13.84
C ALA A 201 -2.02 -3.52 13.53
N ALA A 202 -0.91 -3.34 12.80
CA ALA A 202 -0.44 -2.03 12.38
C ALA A 202 -1.47 -1.30 11.49
N PHE A 203 -2.13 -2.01 10.57
CA PHE A 203 -3.20 -1.46 9.75
C PHE A 203 -4.39 -1.00 10.60
N VAL A 204 -4.87 -1.83 11.52
CA VAL A 204 -6.00 -1.49 12.41
C VAL A 204 -5.68 -0.31 13.32
N LEU A 205 -4.47 -0.28 13.90
CA LEU A 205 -3.99 0.86 14.69
C LEU A 205 -3.91 2.14 13.84
N GLY A 206 -3.44 2.02 12.60
CA GLY A 206 -3.42 3.13 11.65
C GLY A 206 -4.83 3.64 11.37
N ALA A 207 -5.79 2.74 11.10
CA ALA A 207 -7.18 3.09 10.84
C ALA A 207 -7.82 3.81 12.05
N GLY A 208 -7.64 3.27 13.26
CA GLY A 208 -8.14 3.92 14.48
C GLY A 208 -7.52 5.30 14.71
N THR A 209 -6.21 5.42 14.53
CA THR A 209 -5.50 6.71 14.68
C THR A 209 -5.94 7.70 13.61
N GLY A 210 -6.02 7.27 12.34
CA GLY A 210 -6.45 8.11 11.21
C GLY A 210 -7.86 8.64 11.40
N ALA A 211 -8.80 7.77 11.78
CA ALA A 211 -10.17 8.18 12.09
C ALA A 211 -10.20 9.21 13.24
N ALA A 212 -9.52 8.93 14.35
CA ALA A 212 -9.46 9.85 15.49
C ALA A 212 -8.88 11.21 15.10
N MET A 213 -7.76 11.23 14.37
CA MET A 213 -7.11 12.46 13.95
C MET A 213 -7.98 13.32 13.03
N VAL A 214 -8.67 12.72 12.05
CA VAL A 214 -9.52 13.50 11.15
C VAL A 214 -10.85 13.90 11.77
N LEU A 215 -11.36 13.16 12.73
CA LEU A 215 -12.54 13.55 13.51
C LEU A 215 -12.26 14.81 14.37
N HIS A 216 -11.04 14.92 14.93
CA HIS A 216 -10.67 16.05 15.77
C HIS A 216 -10.09 17.23 14.95
N PHE A 217 -9.22 16.96 13.99
CA PHE A 217 -8.47 17.97 13.24
C PHE A 217 -8.91 18.14 11.79
N LYS A 218 -9.96 17.42 11.35
CA LYS A 218 -10.49 17.45 9.97
C LYS A 218 -9.36 17.21 8.96
N ALA A 219 -9.25 18.05 7.92
CA ALA A 219 -8.24 17.95 6.88
C ALA A 219 -6.80 17.90 7.43
N LEU A 220 -6.48 18.67 8.47
CA LEU A 220 -5.15 18.72 9.07
C LEU A 220 -4.77 17.39 9.74
N GLY A 221 -5.75 16.59 10.14
CA GLY A 221 -5.51 15.26 10.68
C GLY A 221 -4.72 14.36 9.72
N MET A 222 -4.83 14.55 8.40
CA MET A 222 -4.07 13.78 7.41
C MET A 222 -2.55 14.02 7.44
N LEU A 223 -2.10 15.14 7.98
CA LEU A 223 -0.67 15.45 8.09
C LEU A 223 0.07 14.47 9.01
N GLY A 224 -0.63 13.77 9.90
CA GLY A 224 -0.05 12.67 10.70
C GLY A 224 0.49 11.52 9.83
N ALA A 225 -0.24 11.13 8.79
CA ALA A 225 0.23 10.12 7.83
C ALA A 225 1.44 10.62 7.03
N ALA A 226 1.41 11.89 6.57
CA ALA A 226 2.52 12.50 5.84
C ALA A 226 3.79 12.56 6.72
N LEU A 227 3.68 12.94 7.99
CA LEU A 227 4.80 12.97 8.93
C LEU A 227 5.42 11.57 9.11
N LEU A 228 4.59 10.54 9.30
CA LEU A 228 5.09 9.17 9.42
C LEU A 228 5.81 8.72 8.14
N LEU A 229 5.27 9.02 6.97
CA LEU A 229 5.93 8.72 5.69
C LEU A 229 7.29 9.43 5.56
N ILE A 230 7.40 10.68 5.98
CA ILE A 230 8.67 11.41 6.01
C ILE A 230 9.69 10.69 6.90
N VAL A 231 9.29 10.26 8.10
CA VAL A 231 10.16 9.52 9.02
C VAL A 231 10.63 8.20 8.39
N LEU A 232 9.72 7.44 7.77
CA LEU A 232 10.04 6.19 7.09
C LEU A 232 10.97 6.42 5.90
N MET A 233 10.71 7.44 5.09
CA MET A 233 11.54 7.85 3.95
C MET A 233 12.96 8.20 4.36
N LEU A 234 13.13 9.04 5.38
CA LEU A 234 14.44 9.44 5.91
C LEU A 234 15.21 8.23 6.45
N ARG A 235 14.55 7.37 7.23
CA ARG A 235 15.15 6.16 7.79
C ARG A 235 15.62 5.21 6.69
N THR A 236 14.80 5.01 5.66
CA THR A 236 15.14 4.17 4.50
C THR A 236 16.34 4.74 3.74
N SER A 237 16.36 6.04 3.49
CA SER A 237 17.47 6.73 2.78
C SER A 237 18.80 6.64 3.54
N ILE A 238 18.78 6.85 4.85
CA ILE A 238 20.00 6.74 5.69
C ILE A 238 20.56 5.33 5.67
N ARG A 239 19.70 4.33 5.79
CA ARG A 239 20.11 2.92 5.83
C ARG A 239 20.75 2.48 4.51
N THR A 240 20.18 2.89 3.39
CA THR A 240 20.68 2.54 2.08
C THR A 240 22.05 3.13 1.82
N ARG A 241 22.26 4.41 2.16
CA ARG A 241 23.59 5.04 2.06
C ARG A 241 24.65 4.31 2.89
N ARG A 242 24.29 3.82 4.09
CA ARG A 242 25.22 3.05 4.93
C ARG A 242 25.61 1.70 4.34
N SER A 243 24.70 1.03 3.62
CA SER A 243 24.98 -0.24 2.95
C SER A 243 25.92 -0.04 1.75
N GLU A 244 25.75 1.02 0.97
CA GLU A 244 26.61 1.36 -0.16
C GLU A 244 28.06 1.68 0.27
N ILE A 245 28.23 2.44 1.36
CA ILE A 245 29.56 2.75 1.92
C ILE A 245 30.28 1.49 2.39
N ARG A 246 29.56 0.49 2.92
CA ARG A 246 30.18 -0.78 3.34
C ARG A 246 30.63 -1.66 2.17
N THR A 247 29.95 -1.61 1.03
CA THR A 247 30.31 -2.42 -0.15
C THR A 247 31.47 -1.82 -0.95
N VAL A 248 31.75 -0.54 -0.80
CA VAL A 248 32.90 0.15 -1.48
C VAL A 248 34.21 -0.05 -0.71
N ASN A 249 34.17 -0.39 0.58
CA ASN A 249 35.36 -0.55 1.43
C ASN A 249 35.84 -2.02 1.54
N PHE A 250 35.39 -2.92 0.69
CA PHE A 250 35.89 -4.28 0.47
C PHE A 250 36.27 -4.47 -0.99
#